data_34f2dfa624768d14de9a631feab5e342
#
_entry.id   34f2dfa624768d14de9a631feab5e342
#
_cell.length_a   1.000
_cell.length_b   1.000
_cell.length_c   1.000
_cell.angle_alpha   90.00
_cell.angle_beta   90.00
_cell.angle_gamma   90.00
#
_symmetry.space_group_name_H-M   'P 1'
#
loop_
_entity.id
_entity.type
_entity.pdbx_description
1 polymer ?
#
loop_
_entity_poly.entity_id
_entity_poly.type
_entity_poly.pdbx_seq_one_letter_code
_entity_poly.pdbx_strand_id
1 'polypeptide(L)'
;MRSSSRRKFLQHSVSGLGVLAMPAVVQAATNKPFKKMKVVCVGGHPDDPESICGGTLAKFAASGHDVTIIYLTRGEAGIEGKSHEEAADIRSKEAIAAAKILNAKPVFAGQIDGDSIVNNEWVMKMQQLLATEKPDIVFTHWPIDTHKDHQAASLLTIQAWVRSANKFDLYFCEACPGSQTLGFHPDCYIDITETQEQKRKAIYCHTSQDPASIYDCGHATSEDFRGRELGVKAAEAFVHMTGKKRGNLIPEIVGGN
;
A
#
# COMPACT_ATOMS: atom_id res chain seq x y z
N MET A 1 67.37 -6.66 -2.84
CA MET A 1 66.38 -7.60 -2.28
C MET A 1 65.27 -7.79 -3.30
N ARG A 2 65.07 -9.03 -3.74
CA ARG A 2 64.27 -9.36 -4.97
C ARG A 2 62.78 -9.46 -4.65
N SER A 3 61.95 -8.69 -5.36
CA SER A 3 60.51 -8.82 -5.43
C SER A 3 60.15 -10.10 -6.18
N SER A 4 59.54 -11.08 -5.53
CA SER A 4 59.02 -12.26 -6.18
C SER A 4 57.56 -12.03 -6.62
N SER A 5 57.39 -12.14 -7.92
CA SER A 5 56.14 -11.92 -8.64
C SER A 5 55.11 -13.01 -8.37
N ARG A 6 53.92 -12.60 -7.94
CA ARG A 6 52.69 -13.45 -7.80
C ARG A 6 52.12 -14.02 -9.11
N ARG A 7 52.87 -13.88 -10.23
CA ARG A 7 52.42 -14.28 -11.59
C ARG A 7 52.80 -15.71 -12.02
N LYS A 8 53.51 -16.50 -11.20
CA LYS A 8 53.96 -17.84 -11.59
C LYS A 8 53.21 -19.04 -11.01
N PHE A 9 52.03 -18.78 -10.33
CA PHE A 9 51.26 -19.86 -9.71
C PHE A 9 50.10 -20.40 -10.59
N LEU A 10 49.86 -19.82 -11.75
CA LEU A 10 48.66 -20.15 -12.60
C LEU A 10 48.98 -20.91 -13.90
N GLN A 11 50.12 -21.59 -14.01
CA GLN A 11 50.48 -22.25 -15.30
C GLN A 11 50.70 -23.76 -15.24
N HIS A 12 50.27 -24.51 -14.26
CA HIS A 12 50.30 -25.96 -14.32
C HIS A 12 49.08 -26.57 -13.63
N SER A 13 47.98 -26.68 -14.34
CA SER A 13 46.91 -27.68 -14.11
C SER A 13 45.89 -27.66 -15.26
N VAL A 14 46.28 -28.11 -16.40
CA VAL A 14 45.35 -28.52 -17.48
C VAL A 14 45.73 -29.94 -17.84
N SER A 15 45.07 -30.93 -17.29
CA SER A 15 44.86 -32.26 -17.88
C SER A 15 43.97 -33.07 -16.93
N GLY A 16 42.73 -33.20 -17.25
CA GLY A 16 41.78 -34.05 -16.52
C GLY A 16 40.36 -33.74 -16.98
N LEU A 17 40.00 -34.20 -18.20
CA LEU A 17 38.59 -34.22 -18.62
C LEU A 17 37.85 -35.27 -17.79
N GLY A 18 37.29 -34.81 -16.66
CA GLY A 18 36.24 -35.52 -15.95
C GLY A 18 34.93 -34.77 -16.20
N VAL A 19 34.11 -35.24 -17.12
CA VAL A 19 32.73 -34.80 -17.26
C VAL A 19 31.97 -35.30 -16.04
N LEU A 20 31.96 -34.51 -14.96
CA LEU A 20 31.03 -34.70 -13.85
C LEU A 20 29.67 -34.24 -14.36
N ALA A 21 28.82 -35.19 -14.76
CA ALA A 21 27.40 -34.95 -14.93
C ALA A 21 26.85 -34.48 -13.59
N MET A 22 26.68 -33.14 -13.41
CA MET A 22 25.88 -32.62 -12.32
C MET A 22 24.45 -33.12 -12.51
N PRO A 23 23.86 -33.80 -11.52
CA PRO A 23 22.44 -34.08 -11.59
C PRO A 23 21.73 -32.73 -11.68
N ALA A 24 20.97 -32.50 -12.75
CA ALA A 24 20.05 -31.40 -12.83
C ALA A 24 19.05 -31.60 -11.69
N VAL A 25 19.27 -30.88 -10.59
CA VAL A 25 18.25 -30.71 -9.57
C VAL A 25 17.16 -29.90 -10.25
N VAL A 26 16.23 -30.59 -10.88
CA VAL A 26 14.93 -30.01 -11.27
C VAL A 26 14.27 -29.66 -9.94
N GLN A 27 14.48 -28.44 -9.49
CA GLN A 27 13.75 -27.85 -8.40
C GLN A 27 12.30 -27.84 -8.84
N ALA A 28 11.55 -28.85 -8.43
CA ALA A 28 10.11 -28.90 -8.66
C ALA A 28 9.56 -27.62 -7.99
N ALA A 29 9.26 -26.62 -8.82
CA ALA A 29 8.47 -25.48 -8.39
C ALA A 29 7.20 -26.11 -7.80
N THR A 30 7.07 -26.02 -6.49
CA THR A 30 5.84 -26.43 -5.80
C THR A 30 4.77 -25.48 -6.31
N ASN A 31 3.99 -25.91 -7.30
CA ASN A 31 2.80 -25.22 -7.78
C ASN A 31 1.79 -25.18 -6.62
N LYS A 32 2.01 -24.30 -5.64
CA LYS A 32 0.94 -23.91 -4.74
C LYS A 32 -0.12 -23.25 -5.63
N PRO A 33 -1.37 -23.69 -5.59
CA PRO A 33 -2.42 -23.07 -6.38
C PRO A 33 -2.48 -21.57 -6.02
N PHE A 34 -2.50 -20.71 -7.05
CA PHE A 34 -2.66 -19.26 -6.86
C PHE A 34 -3.94 -19.00 -6.06
N LYS A 35 -3.80 -18.47 -4.86
CA LYS A 35 -4.93 -18.05 -4.03
C LYS A 35 -5.21 -16.58 -4.33
N LYS A 36 -6.28 -16.30 -5.06
CA LYS A 36 -6.76 -14.94 -5.25
C LYS A 36 -7.17 -14.34 -3.92
N MET A 37 -6.63 -13.17 -3.58
CA MET A 37 -6.93 -12.45 -2.35
C MET A 37 -7.79 -11.23 -2.61
N LYS A 38 -8.40 -10.73 -1.54
CA LYS A 38 -9.15 -9.49 -1.49
C LYS A 38 -8.42 -8.49 -0.63
N VAL A 39 -8.03 -7.40 -1.23
CA VAL A 39 -7.27 -6.30 -0.61
C VAL A 39 -8.16 -5.07 -0.54
N VAL A 40 -8.28 -4.49 0.64
CA VAL A 40 -9.08 -3.28 0.86
C VAL A 40 -8.17 -2.17 1.40
N CYS A 41 -8.31 -0.96 0.88
CA CYS A 41 -7.76 0.25 1.50
C CYS A 41 -8.90 1.13 1.99
N VAL A 42 -8.83 1.59 3.24
CA VAL A 42 -9.78 2.54 3.85
C VAL A 42 -9.05 3.86 4.07
N GLY A 43 -9.42 4.89 3.30
CA GLY A 43 -8.92 6.26 3.44
C GLY A 43 -9.98 7.22 3.95
N GLY A 44 -9.55 8.39 4.40
CA GLY A 44 -10.43 9.47 4.84
C GLY A 44 -11.16 10.12 3.67
N HIS A 45 -10.39 10.50 2.63
CA HIS A 45 -10.88 11.28 1.49
C HIS A 45 -10.52 10.65 0.14
N PRO A 46 -11.15 11.09 -0.96
CA PRO A 46 -10.62 10.92 -2.32
C PRO A 46 -9.21 11.50 -2.41
N ASP A 47 -8.22 10.73 -2.83
CA ASP A 47 -6.78 10.93 -2.92
C ASP A 47 -5.93 10.21 -1.84
N ASP A 48 -6.44 10.02 -0.62
CA ASP A 48 -5.69 9.36 0.45
C ASP A 48 -5.24 7.94 0.08
N PRO A 49 -6.11 7.00 -0.33
CA PRO A 49 -5.71 5.63 -0.66
C PRO A 49 -4.66 5.57 -1.75
N GLU A 50 -4.77 6.44 -2.75
CA GLU A 50 -3.82 6.57 -3.85
C GLU A 50 -2.47 7.04 -3.33
N SER A 51 -2.47 7.98 -2.40
CA SER A 51 -1.27 8.59 -1.82
C SER A 51 -0.56 7.66 -0.85
N ILE A 52 -1.30 7.03 0.06
CA ILE A 52 -0.71 6.25 1.16
C ILE A 52 -0.29 4.83 0.78
N CYS A 53 -0.93 4.22 -0.25
CA CYS A 53 -0.58 2.85 -0.67
C CYS A 53 -0.91 2.52 -2.14
N GLY A 54 -1.06 3.53 -3.01
CA GLY A 54 -1.47 3.33 -4.40
C GLY A 54 -0.55 2.42 -5.21
N GLY A 55 0.76 2.46 -4.98
CA GLY A 55 1.74 1.58 -5.63
C GLY A 55 1.56 0.12 -5.21
N THR A 56 1.31 -0.12 -3.94
CA THR A 56 0.99 -1.43 -3.38
C THR A 56 -0.33 -1.97 -3.94
N LEU A 57 -1.38 -1.15 -3.97
CA LEU A 57 -2.67 -1.55 -4.53
C LEU A 57 -2.56 -1.93 -6.01
N ALA A 58 -1.83 -1.14 -6.80
CA ALA A 58 -1.54 -1.44 -8.19
C ALA A 58 -0.80 -2.78 -8.35
N LYS A 59 0.18 -3.06 -7.48
CA LYS A 59 0.94 -4.31 -7.50
C LYS A 59 0.07 -5.52 -7.17
N PHE A 60 -0.83 -5.42 -6.19
CA PHE A 60 -1.82 -6.46 -5.91
C PHE A 60 -2.74 -6.71 -7.10
N ALA A 61 -3.28 -5.64 -7.72
CA ALA A 61 -4.14 -5.76 -8.88
C ALA A 61 -3.42 -6.40 -10.08
N ALA A 62 -2.17 -5.98 -10.35
CA ALA A 62 -1.33 -6.56 -11.41
C ALA A 62 -1.04 -8.05 -11.16
N SER A 63 -0.95 -8.47 -9.90
CA SER A 63 -0.80 -9.88 -9.50
C SER A 63 -2.11 -10.68 -9.55
N GLY A 64 -3.22 -10.10 -10.01
CA GLY A 64 -4.51 -10.79 -10.19
C GLY A 64 -5.41 -10.83 -8.95
N HIS A 65 -5.09 -10.06 -7.92
CA HIS A 65 -5.91 -9.93 -6.72
C HIS A 65 -7.05 -8.92 -6.90
N ASP A 66 -8.13 -9.05 -6.13
CA ASP A 66 -9.22 -8.08 -6.10
C ASP A 66 -8.85 -6.93 -5.16
N VAL A 67 -8.94 -5.69 -5.65
CA VAL A 67 -8.66 -4.49 -4.88
C VAL A 67 -9.92 -3.64 -4.75
N THR A 68 -10.24 -3.22 -3.52
CA THR A 68 -11.32 -2.26 -3.22
C THR A 68 -10.76 -1.09 -2.44
N ILE A 69 -11.18 0.12 -2.80
CA ILE A 69 -10.87 1.35 -2.09
C ILE A 69 -12.16 1.84 -1.43
N ILE A 70 -12.13 2.02 -0.11
CA ILE A 70 -13.23 2.62 0.66
C ILE A 70 -12.80 4.02 1.07
N TYR A 71 -13.46 5.03 0.53
CA TYR A 71 -13.32 6.42 0.97
C TYR A 71 -14.34 6.68 2.08
N LEU A 72 -13.90 7.16 3.25
CA LEU A 72 -14.77 7.43 4.38
C LEU A 72 -15.76 8.55 4.06
N THR A 73 -15.28 9.61 3.38
CA THR A 73 -16.04 10.77 2.91
C THR A 73 -16.00 10.87 1.39
N ARG A 74 -16.68 11.85 0.82
CA ARG A 74 -16.57 12.20 -0.60
C ARG A 74 -15.73 13.46 -0.83
N GLY A 75 -15.07 13.98 0.23
CA GLY A 75 -14.27 15.19 0.17
C GLY A 75 -15.09 16.47 0.03
N GLU A 76 -16.22 16.52 0.71
CA GLU A 76 -17.24 17.57 0.62
C GLU A 76 -16.71 18.97 0.92
N ALA A 77 -15.76 19.09 1.85
CA ALA A 77 -15.17 20.37 2.27
C ALA A 77 -13.87 20.72 1.51
N GLY A 78 -13.40 19.85 0.60
CA GLY A 78 -12.06 19.95 0.02
C GLY A 78 -11.91 20.88 -1.18
N ILE A 79 -12.92 21.68 -1.59
CA ILE A 79 -12.80 22.63 -2.70
C ILE A 79 -13.33 24.00 -2.26
N GLU A 80 -12.41 24.96 -2.11
CA GLU A 80 -12.77 26.33 -1.73
C GLU A 80 -13.76 26.97 -2.73
N GLY A 81 -14.78 27.64 -2.21
CA GLY A 81 -15.80 28.33 -3.01
C GLY A 81 -16.85 27.43 -3.64
N LYS A 82 -16.81 26.12 -3.39
CA LYS A 82 -17.85 25.17 -3.82
C LYS A 82 -18.78 24.80 -2.68
N SER A 83 -20.03 24.48 -3.01
CA SER A 83 -20.91 23.80 -2.06
C SER A 83 -20.39 22.37 -1.78
N HIS A 84 -20.77 21.80 -0.62
CA HIS A 84 -20.41 20.42 -0.26
C HIS A 84 -20.88 19.41 -1.33
N GLU A 85 -22.05 19.61 -1.92
CA GLU A 85 -22.58 18.74 -2.95
C GLU A 85 -21.75 18.82 -4.24
N GLU A 86 -21.40 20.03 -4.70
CA GLU A 86 -20.57 20.24 -5.89
C GLU A 86 -19.16 19.66 -5.69
N ALA A 87 -18.55 19.91 -4.51
CA ALA A 87 -17.23 19.37 -4.18
C ALA A 87 -17.25 17.84 -4.15
N ALA A 88 -18.24 17.24 -3.49
CA ALA A 88 -18.43 15.80 -3.45
C ALA A 88 -18.58 15.17 -4.83
N ASP A 89 -19.35 15.81 -5.74
CA ASP A 89 -19.55 15.31 -7.10
C ASP A 89 -18.27 15.37 -7.95
N ILE A 90 -17.48 16.42 -7.81
CA ILE A 90 -16.18 16.55 -8.47
C ILE A 90 -15.23 15.48 -7.94
N ARG A 91 -14.99 15.46 -6.63
CA ARG A 91 -14.01 14.58 -6.00
C ARG A 91 -14.38 13.10 -6.10
N SER A 92 -15.67 12.76 -6.10
CA SER A 92 -16.11 11.38 -6.36
C SER A 92 -15.78 10.92 -7.78
N LYS A 93 -15.93 11.80 -8.79
CA LYS A 93 -15.54 11.47 -10.18
C LYS A 93 -14.04 11.28 -10.33
N GLU A 94 -13.25 12.12 -9.66
CA GLU A 94 -11.79 12.01 -9.62
C GLU A 94 -11.36 10.68 -8.96
N ALA A 95 -11.94 10.32 -7.80
CA ALA A 95 -11.70 9.05 -7.11
C ALA A 95 -12.06 7.83 -7.97
N ILE A 96 -13.17 7.87 -8.70
CA ILE A 96 -13.56 6.79 -9.62
C ILE A 96 -12.53 6.66 -10.76
N ALA A 97 -12.04 7.78 -11.29
CA ALA A 97 -11.01 7.77 -12.33
C ALA A 97 -9.67 7.23 -11.80
N ALA A 98 -9.27 7.64 -10.59
CA ALA A 98 -8.07 7.15 -9.92
C ALA A 98 -8.13 5.66 -9.60
N ALA A 99 -9.24 5.19 -9.03
CA ALA A 99 -9.47 3.77 -8.75
C ALA A 99 -9.39 2.92 -10.04
N LYS A 100 -9.90 3.43 -11.17
CA LYS A 100 -9.78 2.77 -12.47
C LYS A 100 -8.32 2.62 -12.92
N ILE A 101 -7.47 3.63 -12.70
CA ILE A 101 -6.02 3.54 -12.97
C ILE A 101 -5.39 2.42 -12.15
N LEU A 102 -5.78 2.27 -10.88
CA LEU A 102 -5.26 1.23 -9.98
C LEU A 102 -5.91 -0.15 -10.18
N ASN A 103 -6.85 -0.29 -11.12
CA ASN A 103 -7.69 -1.49 -11.28
C ASN A 103 -8.41 -1.87 -9.98
N ALA A 104 -8.89 -0.88 -9.24
CA ALA A 104 -9.58 -1.03 -7.96
C ALA A 104 -11.07 -0.67 -8.09
N LYS A 105 -11.89 -1.22 -7.20
CA LYS A 105 -13.31 -0.89 -7.04
C LYS A 105 -13.46 0.23 -6.02
N PRO A 106 -14.01 1.41 -6.37
CA PRO A 106 -14.29 2.48 -5.40
C PRO A 106 -15.59 2.22 -4.64
N VAL A 107 -15.60 2.56 -3.35
CA VAL A 107 -16.75 2.52 -2.44
C VAL A 107 -16.70 3.76 -1.56
N PHE A 108 -17.84 4.44 -1.37
CA PHE A 108 -17.96 5.59 -0.48
C PHE A 108 -18.76 5.21 0.76
N ALA A 109 -18.20 5.40 1.95
CA ALA A 109 -18.85 5.03 3.20
C ALA A 109 -19.96 6.01 3.60
N GLY A 110 -19.82 7.30 3.24
CA GLY A 110 -20.86 8.32 3.39
C GLY A 110 -20.79 9.11 4.69
N GLN A 111 -19.62 9.25 5.31
CA GLN A 111 -19.36 10.30 6.28
C GLN A 111 -19.14 11.63 5.55
N ILE A 112 -19.21 12.72 6.27
CA ILE A 112 -19.01 14.08 5.76
C ILE A 112 -17.59 14.53 6.08
N ASP A 113 -16.90 15.05 5.07
CA ASP A 113 -15.55 15.60 5.18
C ASP A 113 -15.51 16.74 6.20
N GLY A 114 -14.51 16.69 7.08
CA GLY A 114 -14.38 17.65 8.18
C GLY A 114 -15.33 17.40 9.35
N ASP A 115 -16.30 16.47 9.26
CA ASP A 115 -17.26 16.14 10.32
C ASP A 115 -17.39 14.65 10.59
N SER A 116 -16.33 13.89 10.30
CA SER A 116 -16.31 12.45 10.57
C SER A 116 -16.39 12.15 12.06
N ILE A 117 -17.20 11.15 12.40
CA ILE A 117 -17.46 10.73 13.78
C ILE A 117 -17.11 9.24 13.98
N VAL A 118 -16.63 8.93 15.17
CA VAL A 118 -16.37 7.56 15.63
C VAL A 118 -17.35 7.23 16.75
N ASN A 119 -18.34 6.40 16.41
CA ASN A 119 -19.34 5.90 17.35
C ASN A 119 -19.70 4.44 17.03
N ASN A 120 -20.52 3.81 17.86
CA ASN A 120 -20.90 2.41 17.68
C ASN A 120 -21.64 2.14 16.36
N GLU A 121 -22.45 3.07 15.88
CA GLU A 121 -23.19 2.95 14.62
C GLU A 121 -22.21 2.88 13.44
N TRP A 122 -21.25 3.81 13.38
CA TRP A 122 -20.24 3.86 12.34
C TRP A 122 -19.25 2.69 12.40
N VAL A 123 -18.92 2.21 13.62
CA VAL A 123 -18.13 0.97 13.78
C VAL A 123 -18.88 -0.23 13.18
N MET A 124 -20.20 -0.36 13.43
CA MET A 124 -20.99 -1.42 12.81
C MET A 124 -21.08 -1.28 11.29
N LYS A 125 -21.25 -0.06 10.79
CA LYS A 125 -21.28 0.22 9.35
C LYS A 125 -19.96 -0.12 8.68
N MET A 126 -18.81 0.28 9.25
CA MET A 126 -17.49 -0.10 8.75
C MET A 126 -17.29 -1.62 8.79
N GLN A 127 -17.68 -2.28 9.88
CA GLN A 127 -17.65 -3.75 9.97
C GLN A 127 -18.48 -4.41 8.85
N GLN A 128 -19.66 -3.86 8.54
CA GLN A 128 -20.53 -4.38 7.48
C GLN A 128 -19.92 -4.17 6.08
N LEU A 129 -19.33 -2.99 5.81
CA LEU A 129 -18.61 -2.71 4.56
C LEU A 129 -17.47 -3.72 4.37
N LEU A 130 -16.62 -3.91 5.38
CA LEU A 130 -15.52 -4.87 5.31
C LEU A 130 -16.04 -6.32 5.21
N ALA A 131 -17.12 -6.68 5.92
CA ALA A 131 -17.72 -8.01 5.82
C ALA A 131 -18.28 -8.30 4.42
N THR A 132 -18.77 -7.28 3.71
CA THR A 132 -19.24 -7.39 2.31
C THR A 132 -18.08 -7.67 1.37
N GLU A 133 -16.96 -6.96 1.52
CA GLU A 133 -15.76 -7.14 0.72
C GLU A 133 -14.98 -8.42 1.07
N LYS A 134 -15.12 -8.95 2.30
CA LYS A 134 -14.44 -10.17 2.82
C LYS A 134 -12.93 -10.10 2.60
N PRO A 135 -12.25 -9.07 3.13
CA PRO A 135 -10.83 -8.87 2.88
C PRO A 135 -9.96 -9.97 3.50
N ASP A 136 -8.87 -10.29 2.82
CA ASP A 136 -7.72 -10.99 3.40
C ASP A 136 -6.75 -9.97 4.04
N ILE A 137 -6.62 -8.78 3.43
CA ILE A 137 -5.74 -7.69 3.87
C ILE A 137 -6.51 -6.36 3.83
N VAL A 138 -6.28 -5.53 4.86
CA VAL A 138 -6.79 -4.15 4.90
C VAL A 138 -5.64 -3.19 5.19
N PHE A 139 -5.59 -2.11 4.43
CA PHE A 139 -4.74 -0.94 4.66
C PHE A 139 -5.59 0.21 5.16
N THR A 140 -5.06 1.05 6.06
CA THR A 140 -5.71 2.28 6.51
C THR A 140 -4.68 3.26 7.06
N HIS A 141 -5.10 4.48 7.39
CA HIS A 141 -4.22 5.47 8.00
C HIS A 141 -3.64 5.02 9.33
N TRP A 142 -2.45 5.52 9.65
CA TRP A 142 -1.89 5.45 11.00
C TRP A 142 -2.76 6.26 11.96
N PRO A 143 -3.07 5.74 13.17
CA PRO A 143 -4.03 6.40 14.06
C PRO A 143 -3.54 7.70 14.70
N ILE A 144 -2.22 7.96 14.69
CA ILE A 144 -1.63 9.22 15.17
C ILE A 144 -1.35 10.13 13.99
N ASP A 145 -2.35 10.89 13.62
CA ASP A 145 -2.35 11.80 12.49
C ASP A 145 -2.93 13.15 12.91
N THR A 146 -2.60 14.23 12.21
CA THR A 146 -3.14 15.57 12.52
C THR A 146 -4.54 15.78 11.92
N HIS A 147 -4.93 14.98 10.91
CA HIS A 147 -6.23 15.08 10.26
C HIS A 147 -7.26 14.18 10.96
N LYS A 148 -8.34 14.78 11.49
CA LYS A 148 -9.35 14.04 12.25
C LYS A 148 -10.04 12.93 11.45
N ASP A 149 -10.24 13.12 10.14
CA ASP A 149 -10.89 12.12 9.29
C ASP A 149 -9.98 10.94 8.99
N HIS A 150 -8.64 11.13 8.94
CA HIS A 150 -7.67 10.04 8.90
C HIS A 150 -7.71 9.23 10.20
N GLN A 151 -7.77 9.93 11.35
CA GLN A 151 -7.95 9.28 12.64
C GLN A 151 -9.26 8.49 12.69
N ALA A 152 -10.36 9.08 12.20
CA ALA A 152 -11.67 8.42 12.16
C ALA A 152 -11.65 7.17 11.28
N ALA A 153 -11.08 7.24 10.07
CA ALA A 153 -10.93 6.09 9.16
C ALA A 153 -10.12 4.97 9.83
N SER A 154 -9.01 5.33 10.47
CA SER A 154 -8.16 4.39 11.21
C SER A 154 -8.91 3.73 12.37
N LEU A 155 -9.50 4.51 13.26
CA LEU A 155 -10.18 3.99 14.46
C LEU A 155 -11.40 3.14 14.11
N LEU A 156 -12.20 3.53 13.13
CA LEU A 156 -13.33 2.73 12.65
C LEU A 156 -12.86 1.38 12.08
N THR A 157 -11.76 1.39 11.34
CA THR A 157 -11.17 0.17 10.77
C THR A 157 -10.61 -0.74 11.86
N ILE A 158 -9.90 -0.20 12.87
CA ILE A 158 -9.40 -0.94 14.03
C ILE A 158 -10.57 -1.59 14.79
N GLN A 159 -11.63 -0.84 15.07
CA GLN A 159 -12.79 -1.38 15.81
C GLN A 159 -13.54 -2.44 15.00
N ALA A 160 -13.65 -2.28 13.69
CA ALA A 160 -14.22 -3.29 12.81
C ALA A 160 -13.34 -4.56 12.79
N TRP A 161 -12.01 -4.42 12.77
CA TRP A 161 -11.06 -5.54 12.84
C TRP A 161 -11.22 -6.33 14.15
N VAL A 162 -11.27 -5.64 15.30
CA VAL A 162 -11.51 -6.27 16.60
C VAL A 162 -12.83 -7.05 16.61
N ARG A 163 -13.93 -6.43 16.15
CA ARG A 163 -15.26 -7.06 16.07
C ARG A 163 -15.32 -8.23 15.09
N SER A 164 -14.46 -8.24 14.09
CA SER A 164 -14.35 -9.34 13.12
C SER A 164 -13.48 -10.49 13.63
N ALA A 165 -13.08 -10.50 14.91
CA ALA A 165 -12.17 -11.47 15.52
C ALA A 165 -10.84 -11.61 14.74
N ASN A 166 -10.32 -10.50 14.24
CA ASN A 166 -9.02 -10.40 13.53
C ASN A 166 -8.94 -11.33 12.30
N LYS A 167 -10.00 -11.40 11.51
CA LYS A 167 -10.10 -12.32 10.36
C LYS A 167 -9.26 -11.91 9.16
N PHE A 168 -8.78 -10.67 9.11
CA PHE A 168 -7.91 -10.16 8.05
C PHE A 168 -6.65 -9.54 8.65
N ASP A 169 -5.59 -9.43 7.87
CA ASP A 169 -4.39 -8.70 8.26
C ASP A 169 -4.62 -7.21 8.08
N LEU A 170 -4.27 -6.41 9.09
CA LEU A 170 -4.45 -4.96 9.10
C LEU A 170 -3.09 -4.26 9.09
N TYR A 171 -2.91 -3.34 8.14
CA TYR A 171 -1.71 -2.55 7.96
C TYR A 171 -2.03 -1.06 8.01
N PHE A 172 -1.18 -0.31 8.71
CA PHE A 172 -1.27 1.14 8.77
C PHE A 172 -0.30 1.79 7.81
N CYS A 173 -0.75 2.85 7.16
CA CYS A 173 -0.01 3.64 6.19
C CYS A 173 0.28 5.03 6.74
N GLU A 174 1.37 5.65 6.31
CA GLU A 174 1.66 7.04 6.58
C GLU A 174 1.08 7.97 5.49
N ALA A 175 0.55 9.11 5.92
CA ALA A 175 0.12 10.20 5.04
C ALA A 175 0.97 11.43 5.34
N CYS A 176 1.60 12.03 4.30
CA CYS A 176 2.44 13.20 4.44
C CYS A 176 3.39 13.13 5.67
N PRO A 177 4.36 12.20 5.68
CA PRO A 177 5.20 11.95 6.86
C PRO A 177 5.94 13.20 7.30
N GLY A 178 5.95 13.42 8.63
CA GLY A 178 6.55 14.60 9.25
C GLY A 178 5.64 15.83 9.30
N SER A 179 4.50 15.85 8.58
CA SER A 179 3.53 16.94 8.64
C SER A 179 2.15 16.49 9.14
N GLN A 180 1.63 15.37 8.66
CA GLN A 180 0.36 14.81 9.10
C GLN A 180 0.55 13.59 10.00
N THR A 181 1.13 12.52 9.48
CA THR A 181 1.39 11.31 10.27
C THR A 181 2.58 11.52 11.21
N LEU A 182 2.38 11.26 12.50
CA LEU A 182 3.36 11.44 13.56
C LEU A 182 3.74 10.11 14.22
N GLY A 183 5.03 9.95 14.57
CA GLY A 183 5.51 8.78 15.31
C GLY A 183 5.36 7.46 14.56
N PHE A 184 5.44 7.47 13.24
CA PHE A 184 5.33 6.29 12.39
C PHE A 184 6.69 5.57 12.31
N HIS A 185 6.71 4.31 12.72
CA HIS A 185 7.89 3.44 12.68
C HIS A 185 7.54 2.18 11.91
N PRO A 186 7.75 2.13 10.59
CA PRO A 186 7.35 1.00 9.78
C PRO A 186 8.16 -0.25 10.09
N ASP A 187 7.50 -1.40 10.00
CA ASP A 187 8.09 -2.73 10.16
C ASP A 187 7.95 -3.59 8.90
N CYS A 188 7.28 -3.06 7.89
CA CYS A 188 6.97 -3.73 6.65
C CYS A 188 7.11 -2.78 5.46
N TYR A 189 7.69 -3.26 4.35
CA TYR A 189 7.94 -2.45 3.15
C TYR A 189 7.53 -3.21 1.90
N ILE A 190 7.04 -2.50 0.90
CA ILE A 190 6.75 -3.05 -0.43
C ILE A 190 7.49 -2.24 -1.49
N ASP A 191 8.29 -2.92 -2.29
CA ASP A 191 8.90 -2.34 -3.49
C ASP A 191 7.81 -1.99 -4.52
N ILE A 192 7.67 -0.70 -4.80
CA ILE A 192 6.72 -0.16 -5.78
C ILE A 192 7.41 0.41 -7.02
N THR A 193 8.70 0.10 -7.23
CA THR A 193 9.49 0.64 -8.35
C THR A 193 8.75 0.51 -9.69
N GLU A 194 8.13 -0.64 -9.94
CA GLU A 194 7.40 -0.91 -11.19
C GLU A 194 6.01 -0.26 -11.24
N THR A 195 5.39 0.03 -10.10
CA THR A 195 4.04 0.60 -10.01
C THR A 195 4.00 2.06 -9.60
N GLN A 196 5.17 2.68 -9.33
CA GLN A 196 5.30 4.09 -8.94
C GLN A 196 4.61 5.04 -9.92
N GLU A 197 4.84 4.84 -11.22
CA GLU A 197 4.23 5.69 -12.25
C GLU A 197 2.71 5.48 -12.36
N GLN A 198 2.22 4.26 -12.09
CA GLN A 198 0.77 4.00 -12.05
C GLN A 198 0.12 4.70 -10.85
N LYS A 199 0.76 4.66 -9.68
CA LYS A 199 0.35 5.43 -8.50
C LYS A 199 0.31 6.93 -8.80
N ARG A 200 1.37 7.48 -9.37
CA ARG A 200 1.43 8.89 -9.76
C ARG A 200 0.25 9.28 -10.65
N LYS A 201 -0.03 8.49 -11.70
CA LYS A 201 -1.19 8.73 -12.59
C LYS A 201 -2.52 8.70 -11.84
N ALA A 202 -2.69 7.83 -10.86
CA ALA A 202 -3.89 7.78 -10.05
C ALA A 202 -4.05 9.06 -9.21
N ILE A 203 -3.01 9.51 -8.53
CA ILE A 203 -3.02 10.76 -7.76
C ILE A 203 -3.33 11.96 -8.67
N TYR A 204 -2.78 11.99 -9.89
CA TYR A 204 -3.02 13.06 -10.86
C TYR A 204 -4.46 13.11 -11.41
N CYS A 205 -5.30 12.12 -11.12
CA CYS A 205 -6.74 12.21 -11.38
C CYS A 205 -7.46 13.20 -10.45
N HIS A 206 -6.89 13.51 -9.28
CA HIS A 206 -7.46 14.42 -8.29
C HIS A 206 -7.10 15.88 -8.60
N THR A 207 -7.53 16.34 -9.77
CA THR A 207 -7.16 17.66 -10.33
C THR A 207 -7.62 18.83 -9.48
N SER A 208 -8.67 18.63 -8.68
CA SER A 208 -9.20 19.64 -7.75
C SER A 208 -8.30 19.86 -6.51
N GLN A 209 -7.28 19.02 -6.28
CA GLN A 209 -6.47 18.98 -5.07
C GLN A 209 -4.99 19.35 -5.30
N ASP A 210 -4.63 19.98 -6.42
CA ASP A 210 -3.24 20.26 -6.79
C ASP A 210 -2.34 19.01 -6.69
N PRO A 211 -2.55 18.01 -7.55
CA PRO A 211 -1.86 16.72 -7.45
C PRO A 211 -0.34 16.81 -7.61
N ALA A 212 0.17 17.87 -8.26
CA ALA A 212 1.61 18.11 -8.37
C ALA A 212 2.21 18.45 -7.00
N SER A 213 1.54 19.30 -6.22
CA SER A 213 1.96 19.62 -4.86
C SER A 213 1.88 18.40 -3.96
N ILE A 214 0.81 17.61 -4.03
CA ILE A 214 0.64 16.40 -3.22
C ILE A 214 1.73 15.37 -3.55
N TYR A 215 1.93 15.06 -4.83
CA TYR A 215 2.82 13.98 -5.22
C TYR A 215 4.28 14.43 -5.33
N ASP A 216 4.59 15.39 -6.19
CA ASP A 216 5.97 15.71 -6.53
C ASP A 216 6.73 16.39 -5.36
N CYS A 217 6.02 17.15 -4.51
CA CYS A 217 6.60 17.81 -3.33
C CYS A 217 6.50 16.98 -2.04
N GLY A 218 5.68 15.93 -2.02
CA GLY A 218 5.39 15.12 -0.84
C GLY A 218 5.68 13.63 -1.03
N HIS A 219 4.74 12.91 -1.63
CA HIS A 219 4.78 11.44 -1.66
C HIS A 219 5.95 10.86 -2.44
N ALA A 220 6.37 11.46 -3.56
CA ALA A 220 7.53 10.99 -4.31
C ALA A 220 8.81 10.97 -3.46
N THR A 221 9.02 12.01 -2.64
CA THR A 221 10.16 12.08 -1.72
C THR A 221 10.09 11.00 -0.64
N SER A 222 8.88 10.74 -0.12
CA SER A 222 8.65 9.68 0.87
C SER A 222 8.92 8.30 0.28
N GLU A 223 8.45 8.04 -0.93
CA GLU A 223 8.68 6.79 -1.66
C GLU A 223 10.17 6.53 -1.91
N ASP A 224 10.93 7.57 -2.31
CA ASP A 224 12.37 7.49 -2.48
C ASP A 224 13.09 7.21 -1.15
N PHE A 225 12.65 7.84 -0.05
CA PHE A 225 13.20 7.61 1.28
C PHE A 225 12.95 6.17 1.73
N ARG A 226 11.72 5.67 1.61
CA ARG A 226 11.38 4.28 1.94
C ARG A 226 12.06 3.28 1.00
N GLY A 227 12.26 3.66 -0.26
CA GLY A 227 13.08 2.89 -1.20
C GLY A 227 14.52 2.72 -0.75
N ARG A 228 15.15 3.77 -0.21
CA ARG A 228 16.51 3.69 0.37
C ARG A 228 16.58 2.76 1.58
N GLU A 229 15.57 2.79 2.46
CA GLU A 229 15.50 1.87 3.60
C GLU A 229 15.41 0.41 3.16
N LEU A 230 14.65 0.12 2.09
CA LEU A 230 14.49 -1.22 1.54
C LEU A 230 15.64 -1.63 0.58
N GLY A 231 16.39 -0.68 0.05
CA GLY A 231 17.44 -0.92 -0.96
C GLY A 231 16.93 -1.01 -2.39
N VAL A 232 15.79 -0.36 -2.70
CA VAL A 232 15.17 -0.28 -4.03
C VAL A 232 14.96 1.17 -4.45
N LYS A 233 14.46 1.42 -5.66
CA LYS A 233 14.23 2.79 -6.17
C LYS A 233 13.10 3.50 -5.42
N ALA A 234 11.96 2.82 -5.24
CA ALA A 234 10.79 3.36 -4.57
C ALA A 234 10.07 2.29 -3.76
N ALA A 235 9.64 2.63 -2.55
CA ALA A 235 8.87 1.73 -1.70
C ALA A 235 7.75 2.46 -0.96
N GLU A 236 6.74 1.72 -0.55
CA GLU A 236 5.76 2.11 0.45
C GLU A 236 6.03 1.34 1.75
N ALA A 237 5.76 1.97 2.88
CA ALA A 237 6.08 1.43 4.20
C ALA A 237 4.83 1.36 5.08
N PHE A 238 4.79 0.33 5.92
CA PHE A 238 3.61 -0.03 6.70
C PHE A 238 3.97 -0.44 8.11
N VAL A 239 3.00 -0.31 9.03
CA VAL A 239 3.04 -0.95 10.34
C VAL A 239 1.97 -2.04 10.38
N HIS A 240 2.38 -3.28 10.64
CA HIS A 240 1.47 -4.39 10.76
C HIS A 240 0.81 -4.44 12.14
N MET A 241 -0.52 -4.44 12.21
CA MET A 241 -1.27 -4.60 13.46
C MET A 241 -1.15 -6.04 13.97
N THR A 242 -0.18 -6.29 14.82
CA THR A 242 0.11 -7.62 15.36
C THR A 242 -0.76 -7.94 16.57
N GLY A 243 -1.94 -8.48 16.36
CA GLY A 243 -2.74 -9.10 17.44
C GLY A 243 -2.33 -10.54 17.78
N LYS A 244 -1.85 -11.28 16.79
CA LYS A 244 -1.19 -12.60 16.88
C LYS A 244 -0.22 -12.68 15.72
N LYS A 245 0.97 -13.26 15.93
CA LYS A 245 1.94 -13.51 14.86
C LYS A 245 1.30 -14.37 13.76
N ARG A 246 0.77 -13.74 12.73
CA ARG A 246 0.45 -14.37 11.45
C ARG A 246 1.65 -14.15 10.55
N GLY A 247 2.01 -15.13 9.74
CA GLY A 247 3.15 -15.00 8.83
C GLY A 247 2.98 -13.76 7.94
N ASN A 248 4.09 -13.13 7.58
CA ASN A 248 4.13 -12.02 6.63
C ASN A 248 3.57 -12.47 5.27
N LEU A 249 2.31 -12.14 4.97
CA LEU A 249 1.68 -12.49 3.71
C LEU A 249 2.22 -11.63 2.54
N ILE A 250 2.67 -10.43 2.83
CA ILE A 250 3.07 -9.46 1.81
C ILE A 250 4.30 -9.92 1.00
N PRO A 251 5.42 -10.40 1.59
CA PRO A 251 6.56 -10.88 0.82
C PRO A 251 6.25 -12.10 -0.07
N GLU A 252 5.37 -13.00 0.39
CA GLU A 252 5.04 -14.22 -0.35
C GLU A 252 4.10 -13.95 -1.55
N ILE A 253 3.36 -12.84 -1.52
CA ILE A 253 2.27 -12.56 -2.46
C ILE A 253 2.69 -11.62 -3.58
N VAL A 254 3.58 -10.67 -3.28
CA VAL A 254 4.03 -9.65 -4.24
C VAL A 254 5.40 -9.97 -4.83
N GLY A 255 5.89 -11.20 -4.72
CA GLY A 255 7.10 -11.66 -5.42
C GLY A 255 8.39 -11.01 -4.91
N GLY A 256 8.47 -10.72 -3.62
CA GLY A 256 9.76 -10.44 -2.98
C GLY A 256 10.53 -11.76 -2.84
N ASN A 257 11.68 -11.87 -3.53
CA ASN A 257 12.67 -12.96 -3.33
C ASN A 257 13.27 -12.89 -1.93
#